data_b1af96d179a01092378a66009a6f45c6
#
_entry.id   b1af96d179a01092378a66009a6f45c6
#
_cell.length_a   1.000
_cell.length_b   1.000
_cell.length_c   1.000
_cell.angle_alpha   90.00
_cell.angle_beta   90.00
_cell.angle_gamma   90.00
#
_symmetry.space_group_name_H-M   'P 1'
#
loop_
_entity.id
_entity.type
_entity.pdbx_description
1 polymer ?
#
loop_
_entity_poly.entity_id
_entity_poly.type
_entity_poly.pdbx_seq_one_letter_code
_entity_poly.pdbx_strand_id
1 'polypeptide(L)'
;MPAYNREALKDSLAFRRFKKYCLRGMGYSDEDKIRLFFSKAEGTVVIYTKIIKGYVKYMHRKEKKDAYPISETSLRRYIDSLDLEKDRGIFPVLKPAVIFAKNLRQEREISFSSTDLILEGLLREIGARFKPKVKPDRLNELNIRKFLLRSLFGKSFKSPYNTNMIEFRTGLRCLTSLFCLSRCEDYRELKRKDVRFELNNVFIDWRKKKNNQKSKPMNSLVPKLPDHPLCLFSAFEYYFEKTQMSDDQFINCKLSKYGKPGKGGISRPTCYSNILSLCKELKIDPITEKMCKSLGTRYNSTIFNCIFMIKSLF
;
A
#
# COMPACT_ATOMS: atom_id res chain seq x y z
N MET A 1 -4.31 -8.74 20.04
CA MET A 1 -4.95 -8.04 18.91
C MET A 1 -5.32 -6.66 19.41
N PRO A 2 -5.01 -5.57 18.70
CA PRO A 2 -5.55 -4.27 19.08
C PRO A 2 -7.06 -4.41 19.08
N ALA A 3 -7.70 -3.84 20.11
CA ALA A 3 -9.15 -3.81 20.21
C ALA A 3 -9.69 -3.09 18.96
N TYR A 4 -9.99 -3.85 17.94
CA TYR A 4 -10.73 -3.35 16.78
C TYR A 4 -12.07 -2.88 17.35
N ASN A 5 -12.41 -1.64 17.07
CA ASN A 5 -13.74 -1.16 17.43
C ASN A 5 -14.75 -2.00 16.64
N ARG A 6 -15.26 -3.06 17.28
CA ARG A 6 -16.18 -4.05 16.68
C ARG A 6 -17.46 -3.38 16.18
N GLU A 7 -17.88 -2.30 16.83
CA GLU A 7 -19.05 -1.54 16.40
C GLU A 7 -18.80 -0.78 15.11
N ALA A 8 -17.67 -0.07 15.01
CA ALA A 8 -17.29 0.61 13.77
C ALA A 8 -17.13 -0.36 12.59
N LEU A 9 -16.73 -1.62 12.84
CA LEU A 9 -16.66 -2.62 11.79
C LEU A 9 -18.06 -3.03 11.31
N LYS A 10 -19.01 -3.27 12.22
CA LYS A 10 -20.38 -3.68 11.87
C LYS A 10 -21.03 -2.69 10.91
N ASP A 11 -20.72 -1.41 11.05
CA ASP A 11 -21.21 -0.32 10.20
C ASP A 11 -20.41 -0.11 8.93
N SER A 12 -19.24 -0.73 8.81
CA SER A 12 -18.41 -0.56 7.62
C SER A 12 -19.09 -1.09 6.35
N LEU A 13 -18.97 -0.31 5.27
CA LEU A 13 -19.49 -0.73 3.95
C LEU A 13 -18.85 -2.04 3.46
N ALA A 14 -17.59 -2.26 3.81
CA ALA A 14 -16.84 -3.46 3.47
C ALA A 14 -17.47 -4.71 4.11
N PHE A 15 -17.71 -4.66 5.42
CA PHE A 15 -18.31 -5.77 6.15
C PHE A 15 -19.76 -6.03 5.74
N ARG A 16 -20.58 -4.97 5.52
CA ARG A 16 -21.95 -5.12 5.00
C ARG A 16 -21.97 -5.81 3.62
N ARG A 17 -21.05 -5.45 2.72
CA ARG A 17 -20.92 -6.11 1.41
C ARG A 17 -20.47 -7.56 1.55
N PHE A 18 -19.50 -7.84 2.41
CA PHE A 18 -19.04 -9.20 2.68
C PHE A 18 -20.19 -10.10 3.15
N LYS A 19 -20.97 -9.67 4.16
CA LYS A 19 -22.17 -10.39 4.63
C LYS A 19 -23.15 -10.64 3.48
N LYS A 20 -23.46 -9.60 2.70
CA LYS A 20 -24.45 -9.67 1.63
C LYS A 20 -24.08 -10.64 0.50
N TYR A 21 -22.81 -10.69 0.11
CA TYR A 21 -22.39 -11.41 -1.10
C TYR A 21 -21.66 -12.72 -0.81
N CYS A 22 -20.90 -12.81 0.25
CA CYS A 22 -20.15 -14.02 0.59
C CYS A 22 -20.89 -14.94 1.57
N LEU A 23 -21.67 -14.37 2.49
CA LEU A 23 -22.35 -15.13 3.56
C LEU A 23 -23.87 -15.17 3.44
N ARG A 24 -24.45 -14.75 2.32
CA ARG A 24 -25.90 -14.76 2.13
C ARG A 24 -26.48 -16.16 2.31
N GLY A 25 -27.52 -16.29 3.12
CA GLY A 25 -28.18 -17.57 3.41
C GLY A 25 -27.43 -18.50 4.37
N MET A 26 -26.29 -18.05 4.95
CA MET A 26 -25.55 -18.82 5.94
C MET A 26 -25.97 -18.43 7.36
N GLY A 27 -26.21 -19.45 8.20
CA GLY A 27 -26.65 -19.31 9.58
C GLY A 27 -25.55 -18.91 10.59
N TYR A 28 -24.46 -18.29 10.15
CA TYR A 28 -23.37 -17.86 11.06
C TYR A 28 -23.83 -16.82 12.06
N SER A 29 -23.33 -16.94 13.29
CA SER A 29 -23.47 -15.90 14.31
C SER A 29 -22.78 -14.61 13.85
N ASP A 30 -23.15 -13.47 14.43
CA ASP A 30 -22.47 -12.21 14.08
C ASP A 30 -21.00 -12.21 14.50
N GLU A 31 -20.67 -12.93 15.55
CA GLU A 31 -19.26 -13.09 15.97
C GLU A 31 -18.47 -13.92 14.99
N ASP A 32 -19.00 -15.01 14.47
CA ASP A 32 -18.35 -15.81 13.45
C ASP A 32 -18.21 -15.05 12.13
N LYS A 33 -19.21 -14.25 11.73
CA LYS A 33 -19.11 -13.39 10.55
C LYS A 33 -17.93 -12.39 10.69
N ILE A 34 -17.70 -11.85 11.88
CA ILE A 34 -16.55 -10.99 12.17
C ILE A 34 -15.24 -11.77 12.08
N ARG A 35 -15.18 -12.96 12.70
CA ARG A 35 -13.98 -13.83 12.63
C ARG A 35 -13.65 -14.21 11.19
N LEU A 36 -14.66 -14.58 10.40
CA LEU A 36 -14.51 -14.92 8.99
C LEU A 36 -14.03 -13.72 8.14
N PHE A 37 -14.51 -12.51 8.43
CA PHE A 37 -14.02 -11.31 7.76
C PHE A 37 -12.52 -11.08 8.03
N PHE A 38 -12.05 -11.38 9.24
CA PHE A 38 -10.64 -11.26 9.61
C PHE A 38 -9.80 -12.53 9.35
N SER A 39 -10.38 -13.58 8.75
CA SER A 39 -9.63 -14.79 8.39
C SER A 39 -8.52 -14.53 7.38
N LYS A 40 -8.61 -13.41 6.67
CA LYS A 40 -7.59 -12.86 5.77
C LYS A 40 -7.39 -11.38 6.03
N ALA A 41 -6.33 -10.80 5.45
CA ALA A 41 -6.14 -9.34 5.50
C ALA A 41 -7.37 -8.62 4.93
N GLU A 42 -7.85 -7.58 5.62
CA GLU A 42 -9.06 -6.83 5.25
C GLU A 42 -9.08 -6.42 3.76
N GLY A 43 -7.98 -5.86 3.26
CA GLY A 43 -7.86 -5.49 1.85
C GLY A 43 -8.05 -6.67 0.89
N THR A 44 -7.65 -7.88 1.29
CA THR A 44 -7.85 -9.11 0.50
C THR A 44 -9.33 -9.49 0.48
N VAL A 45 -10.00 -9.45 1.66
CA VAL A 45 -11.42 -9.77 1.75
C VAL A 45 -12.27 -8.77 0.96
N VAL A 46 -11.92 -7.48 1.01
CA VAL A 46 -12.59 -6.44 0.21
C VAL A 46 -12.49 -6.72 -1.29
N ILE A 47 -11.30 -7.09 -1.77
CA ILE A 47 -11.09 -7.43 -3.19
C ILE A 47 -11.89 -8.68 -3.57
N TYR A 48 -11.82 -9.74 -2.77
CA TYR A 48 -12.57 -10.98 -3.02
C TYR A 48 -14.07 -10.73 -3.02
N THR A 49 -14.57 -9.97 -2.05
CA THR A 49 -15.98 -9.58 -1.99
C THR A 49 -16.44 -8.79 -3.23
N LYS A 50 -15.56 -7.91 -3.76
CA LYS A 50 -15.86 -7.17 -5.00
C LYS A 50 -16.02 -8.11 -6.19
N ILE A 51 -15.16 -9.10 -6.31
CA ILE A 51 -15.21 -10.10 -7.39
C ILE A 51 -16.45 -10.97 -7.26
N ILE A 52 -16.69 -11.53 -6.09
CA ILE A 52 -17.89 -12.35 -5.83
C ILE A 52 -19.17 -11.55 -6.04
N LYS A 53 -19.21 -10.28 -5.66
CA LYS A 53 -20.34 -9.39 -6.01
C LYS A 53 -20.57 -9.29 -7.51
N GLY A 54 -19.50 -9.21 -8.31
CA GLY A 54 -19.59 -9.20 -9.78
C GLY A 54 -20.25 -10.47 -10.29
N TYR A 55 -19.74 -11.64 -9.85
CA TYR A 55 -20.30 -12.95 -10.18
C TYR A 55 -21.77 -13.09 -9.77
N VAL A 56 -22.11 -12.77 -8.52
CA VAL A 56 -23.50 -12.84 -8.02
C VAL A 56 -24.45 -11.97 -8.86
N LYS A 57 -24.01 -10.77 -9.21
CA LYS A 57 -24.81 -9.88 -10.07
C LYS A 57 -24.99 -10.43 -11.49
N TYR A 58 -23.95 -11.05 -12.05
CA TYR A 58 -24.03 -11.71 -13.35
C TYR A 58 -25.06 -12.83 -13.32
N MET A 59 -24.98 -13.74 -12.35
CA MET A 59 -25.91 -14.85 -12.20
C MET A 59 -27.37 -14.38 -12.09
N HIS A 60 -27.64 -13.39 -11.24
CA HIS A 60 -29.01 -12.86 -11.10
C HIS A 60 -29.50 -12.10 -12.32
N ARG A 61 -28.67 -11.31 -12.99
CA ARG A 61 -29.13 -10.43 -14.09
C ARG A 61 -29.16 -11.11 -15.45
N LYS A 62 -28.16 -11.94 -15.73
CA LYS A 62 -27.99 -12.57 -17.05
C LYS A 62 -28.48 -13.99 -17.06
N GLU A 63 -28.16 -14.79 -16.08
CA GLU A 63 -28.55 -16.19 -16.02
C GLU A 63 -29.91 -16.39 -15.33
N LYS A 64 -30.42 -15.38 -14.59
CA LYS A 64 -31.65 -15.46 -13.78
C LYS A 64 -31.68 -16.66 -12.83
N LYS A 65 -30.50 -17.02 -12.31
CA LYS A 65 -30.26 -18.18 -11.44
C LYS A 65 -29.62 -17.74 -10.12
N ASP A 66 -29.72 -18.62 -9.13
CA ASP A 66 -28.99 -18.46 -7.91
C ASP A 66 -27.48 -18.56 -8.17
N ALA A 67 -26.72 -17.71 -7.47
CA ALA A 67 -25.28 -17.67 -7.62
C ALA A 67 -24.56 -18.80 -6.87
N TYR A 68 -25.27 -19.52 -6.03
CA TYR A 68 -24.72 -20.57 -5.20
C TYR A 68 -25.56 -21.87 -5.30
N PRO A 69 -24.91 -23.03 -5.24
CA PRO A 69 -23.47 -23.26 -5.19
C PRO A 69 -22.75 -22.80 -6.46
N ILE A 70 -21.48 -22.38 -6.33
CA ILE A 70 -20.65 -21.98 -7.47
C ILE A 70 -20.24 -23.25 -8.24
N SER A 71 -20.73 -23.39 -9.48
CA SER A 71 -20.33 -24.47 -10.37
C SER A 71 -19.27 -24.02 -11.37
N GLU A 72 -18.51 -24.98 -11.90
CA GLU A 72 -17.51 -24.70 -12.94
C GLU A 72 -18.16 -24.09 -14.19
N THR A 73 -19.31 -24.64 -14.61
CA THR A 73 -20.06 -24.12 -15.77
C THR A 73 -20.50 -22.69 -15.58
N SER A 74 -21.03 -22.34 -14.40
CA SER A 74 -21.46 -20.98 -14.12
C SER A 74 -20.28 -19.99 -14.03
N LEU A 75 -19.16 -20.45 -13.48
CA LEU A 75 -17.94 -19.67 -13.40
C LEU A 75 -17.36 -19.40 -14.80
N ARG A 76 -17.34 -20.41 -15.66
CA ARG A 76 -16.87 -20.28 -17.04
C ARG A 76 -17.69 -19.25 -17.81
N ARG A 77 -19.02 -19.33 -17.76
CA ARG A 77 -19.91 -18.33 -18.41
C ARG A 77 -19.67 -16.92 -17.87
N TYR A 78 -19.38 -16.79 -16.58
CA TYR A 78 -19.02 -15.49 -16.01
C TYR A 78 -17.69 -14.99 -16.57
N ILE A 79 -16.67 -15.85 -16.67
CA ILE A 79 -15.38 -15.51 -17.29
C ILE A 79 -15.56 -15.04 -18.72
N ASP A 80 -16.34 -15.76 -19.52
CA ASP A 80 -16.63 -15.43 -20.92
C ASP A 80 -17.37 -14.09 -21.06
N SER A 81 -18.07 -13.64 -20.01
CA SER A 81 -18.77 -12.36 -19.98
C SER A 81 -17.89 -11.16 -19.62
N LEU A 82 -16.66 -11.40 -19.17
CA LEU A 82 -15.72 -10.35 -18.76
C LEU A 82 -15.00 -9.76 -19.97
N ASP A 83 -14.84 -8.45 -19.95
CA ASP A 83 -14.04 -7.74 -20.93
C ASP A 83 -12.55 -7.83 -20.59
N LEU A 84 -11.75 -8.38 -21.50
CA LEU A 84 -10.33 -8.65 -21.27
C LEU A 84 -9.53 -7.38 -20.95
N GLU A 85 -9.93 -6.25 -21.50
CA GLU A 85 -9.24 -4.97 -21.27
C GLU A 85 -9.72 -4.28 -19.99
N LYS A 86 -11.02 -4.15 -19.80
CA LYS A 86 -11.61 -3.44 -18.66
C LYS A 86 -11.48 -4.23 -17.38
N ASP A 87 -11.65 -5.56 -17.46
CA ASP A 87 -11.70 -6.46 -16.30
C ASP A 87 -10.38 -7.20 -16.05
N ARG A 88 -9.31 -6.83 -16.76
CA ARG A 88 -7.98 -7.48 -16.66
C ARG A 88 -7.48 -7.69 -15.23
N GLY A 89 -7.87 -6.82 -14.29
CA GLY A 89 -7.50 -6.92 -12.88
C GLY A 89 -8.26 -7.98 -12.10
N ILE A 90 -9.35 -8.52 -12.67
CA ILE A 90 -10.19 -9.56 -12.05
C ILE A 90 -9.54 -10.94 -12.22
N PHE A 91 -9.03 -11.26 -13.40
CA PHE A 91 -8.54 -12.59 -13.76
C PHE A 91 -7.49 -13.16 -12.79
N PRO A 92 -6.44 -12.41 -12.36
CA PRO A 92 -5.43 -12.96 -11.44
C PRO A 92 -5.96 -13.29 -10.05
N VAL A 93 -7.14 -12.74 -9.69
CA VAL A 93 -7.69 -12.82 -8.33
C VAL A 93 -8.99 -13.63 -8.30
N LEU A 94 -9.53 -13.99 -9.46
CA LEU A 94 -10.81 -14.67 -9.57
C LEU A 94 -10.81 -16.03 -8.88
N LYS A 95 -9.86 -16.91 -9.20
CA LYS A 95 -9.74 -18.24 -8.59
C LYS A 95 -9.60 -18.16 -7.06
N PRO A 96 -8.64 -17.37 -6.50
CA PRO A 96 -8.56 -17.22 -5.05
C PRO A 96 -9.83 -16.69 -4.40
N ALA A 97 -10.57 -15.79 -5.07
CA ALA A 97 -11.82 -15.25 -4.55
C ALA A 97 -12.95 -16.31 -4.53
N VAL A 98 -13.02 -17.12 -5.57
CA VAL A 98 -14.01 -18.22 -5.68
C VAL A 98 -13.72 -19.28 -4.62
N ILE A 99 -12.48 -19.74 -4.48
CA ILE A 99 -12.07 -20.70 -3.44
C ILE A 99 -12.42 -20.15 -2.05
N PHE A 100 -12.12 -18.87 -1.80
CA PHE A 100 -12.47 -18.23 -0.54
C PHE A 100 -13.97 -18.26 -0.26
N ALA A 101 -14.82 -17.91 -1.24
CA ALA A 101 -16.28 -17.92 -1.10
C ALA A 101 -16.82 -19.34 -0.86
N LYS A 102 -16.28 -20.34 -1.57
CA LYS A 102 -16.66 -21.74 -1.40
C LYS A 102 -16.29 -22.26 0.00
N ASN A 103 -15.08 -21.97 0.48
CA ASN A 103 -14.64 -22.37 1.82
C ASN A 103 -15.52 -21.75 2.92
N LEU A 104 -15.91 -20.47 2.76
CA LEU A 104 -16.84 -19.82 3.68
C LEU A 104 -18.20 -20.48 3.71
N ARG A 105 -18.62 -21.07 2.61
CA ARG A 105 -19.93 -21.69 2.46
C ARG A 105 -19.90 -23.21 2.66
N GLN A 106 -18.74 -23.77 2.96
CA GLN A 106 -18.52 -25.21 3.12
C GLN A 106 -19.00 -26.00 1.88
N GLU A 107 -18.92 -25.40 0.70
CA GLU A 107 -19.24 -26.06 -0.54
C GLU A 107 -18.16 -27.09 -0.88
N ARG A 108 -18.58 -28.26 -1.42
CA ARG A 108 -17.65 -29.32 -1.82
C ARG A 108 -16.60 -28.79 -2.80
N GLU A 109 -15.39 -29.31 -2.68
CA GLU A 109 -14.34 -29.02 -3.66
C GLU A 109 -14.83 -29.43 -5.07
N ILE A 110 -14.63 -28.51 -6.01
CA ILE A 110 -14.84 -28.76 -7.43
C ILE A 110 -13.48 -28.71 -8.09
N SER A 111 -13.19 -29.71 -8.93
CA SER A 111 -12.04 -29.61 -9.81
C SER A 111 -12.28 -28.43 -10.78
N PHE A 112 -11.37 -27.46 -10.77
CA PHE A 112 -11.40 -26.33 -11.72
C PHE A 112 -10.47 -26.60 -12.92
N SER A 113 -10.15 -27.85 -13.24
CA SER A 113 -9.10 -28.20 -14.19
C SER A 113 -9.23 -27.50 -15.53
N SER A 114 -10.44 -27.51 -16.12
CA SER A 114 -10.66 -26.82 -17.40
C SER A 114 -10.74 -25.31 -17.25
N THR A 115 -11.34 -24.80 -16.19
CA THR A 115 -11.41 -23.37 -15.89
C THR A 115 -10.02 -22.80 -15.56
N ASP A 116 -9.15 -23.56 -14.91
CA ASP A 116 -7.77 -23.16 -14.63
C ASP A 116 -6.96 -22.98 -15.91
N LEU A 117 -7.06 -23.92 -16.86
CA LEU A 117 -6.39 -23.81 -18.14
C LEU A 117 -6.86 -22.56 -18.92
N ILE A 118 -8.15 -22.28 -18.91
CA ILE A 118 -8.71 -21.06 -19.54
C ILE A 118 -8.19 -19.81 -18.85
N LEU A 119 -8.20 -19.75 -17.52
CA LEU A 119 -7.67 -18.62 -16.77
C LEU A 119 -6.19 -18.42 -17.02
N GLU A 120 -5.39 -19.48 -17.09
CA GLU A 120 -3.97 -19.39 -17.45
C GLU A 120 -3.77 -18.87 -18.87
N GLY A 121 -4.56 -19.33 -19.83
CA GLY A 121 -4.54 -18.83 -21.20
C GLY A 121 -4.84 -17.34 -21.27
N LEU A 122 -5.91 -16.89 -20.59
CA LEU A 122 -6.27 -15.47 -20.49
C LEU A 122 -5.19 -14.63 -19.79
N LEU A 123 -4.58 -15.15 -18.73
CA LEU A 123 -3.49 -14.45 -18.04
C LEU A 123 -2.24 -14.30 -18.92
N ARG A 124 -1.92 -15.32 -19.74
CA ARG A 124 -0.85 -15.23 -20.75
C ARG A 124 -1.18 -14.21 -21.82
N GLU A 125 -2.40 -14.20 -22.33
CA GLU A 125 -2.88 -13.24 -23.31
C GLU A 125 -2.84 -11.80 -22.76
N ILE A 126 -3.36 -11.57 -21.55
CA ILE A 126 -3.24 -10.28 -20.86
C ILE A 126 -1.76 -9.88 -20.72
N GLY A 127 -0.91 -10.81 -20.30
CA GLY A 127 0.53 -10.58 -20.18
C GLY A 127 1.19 -10.23 -21.51
N ALA A 128 0.73 -10.77 -22.62
CA ALA A 128 1.24 -10.48 -23.95
C ALA A 128 0.74 -9.13 -24.49
N ARG A 129 -0.59 -8.88 -24.37
CA ARG A 129 -1.23 -7.64 -24.89
C ARG A 129 -0.88 -6.40 -24.08
N PHE A 130 -0.84 -6.55 -22.76
CA PHE A 130 -0.66 -5.43 -21.82
C PHE A 130 0.71 -5.43 -21.13
N LYS A 131 1.72 -6.06 -21.76
CA LYS A 131 3.11 -5.85 -21.31
C LYS A 131 3.39 -4.35 -21.32
N PRO A 132 3.89 -3.79 -20.22
CA PRO A 132 4.35 -2.41 -20.26
C PRO A 132 5.41 -2.32 -21.38
N LYS A 133 5.15 -1.45 -22.37
CA LYS A 133 6.01 -1.26 -23.55
C LYS A 133 7.46 -0.89 -23.19
N VAL A 134 7.63 -0.39 -21.97
CA VAL A 134 8.93 -0.06 -21.39
C VAL A 134 8.96 -0.56 -19.96
N LYS A 135 9.96 -1.36 -19.57
CA LYS A 135 10.27 -1.53 -18.15
C LYS A 135 10.56 -0.12 -17.64
N PRO A 136 9.84 0.38 -16.62
CA PRO A 136 10.15 1.69 -16.09
C PRO A 136 11.64 1.68 -15.71
N ASP A 137 12.39 2.60 -16.30
CA ASP A 137 13.78 2.80 -15.94
C ASP A 137 13.85 2.96 -14.42
N ARG A 138 14.80 2.29 -13.80
CA ARG A 138 15.06 2.48 -12.39
C ARG A 138 15.49 3.93 -12.24
N LEU A 139 14.92 4.63 -11.23
CA LEU A 139 15.52 5.90 -10.82
C LEU A 139 17.00 5.65 -10.59
N ASN A 140 17.81 6.34 -11.37
CA ASN A 140 19.22 6.32 -11.10
C ASN A 140 19.49 7.03 -9.78
N GLU A 141 20.58 6.71 -9.16
CA GLU A 141 20.99 7.25 -7.86
C GLU A 141 21.05 8.77 -7.86
N LEU A 142 21.53 9.36 -8.96
CA LEU A 142 21.61 10.81 -9.15
C LEU A 142 20.22 11.47 -9.08
N ASN A 143 19.20 10.86 -9.66
CA ASN A 143 17.84 11.38 -9.62
C ASN A 143 17.22 11.28 -8.23
N ILE A 144 17.50 10.20 -7.48
CA ILE A 144 17.05 10.04 -6.09
C ILE A 144 17.71 11.12 -5.22
N ARG A 145 19.01 11.28 -5.33
CA ARG A 145 19.77 12.30 -4.60
C ARG A 145 19.26 13.71 -4.93
N LYS A 146 19.11 14.05 -6.21
CA LYS A 146 18.57 15.33 -6.66
C LYS A 146 17.17 15.59 -6.10
N PHE A 147 16.29 14.59 -6.12
CA PHE A 147 14.95 14.68 -5.56
C PHE A 147 14.98 14.94 -4.04
N LEU A 148 15.76 14.17 -3.29
CA LEU A 148 15.85 14.32 -1.84
C LEU A 148 16.44 15.66 -1.44
N LEU A 149 17.54 16.06 -2.06
CA LEU A 149 18.15 17.37 -1.79
C LEU A 149 17.19 18.51 -2.10
N ARG A 150 16.52 18.48 -3.27
CA ARG A 150 15.54 19.50 -3.62
C ARG A 150 14.38 19.59 -2.65
N SER A 151 13.85 18.44 -2.22
CA SER A 151 12.70 18.41 -1.31
C SER A 151 13.03 18.81 0.13
N LEU A 152 14.25 18.56 0.60
CA LEU A 152 14.68 18.87 1.96
C LEU A 152 15.33 20.26 2.07
N PHE A 153 16.06 20.71 1.05
CA PHE A 153 16.84 21.96 1.11
C PHE A 153 16.28 23.10 0.24
N GLY A 154 15.28 22.83 -0.57
CA GLY A 154 14.71 23.83 -1.47
C GLY A 154 15.53 24.08 -2.73
N LYS A 155 15.24 25.20 -3.42
CA LYS A 155 15.83 25.50 -4.73
C LYS A 155 17.30 25.95 -4.67
N SER A 156 17.68 26.62 -3.60
CA SER A 156 19.01 27.28 -3.52
C SER A 156 20.10 26.42 -2.95
N PHE A 157 19.78 25.32 -2.27
CA PHE A 157 20.74 24.46 -1.54
C PHE A 157 21.67 25.18 -0.56
N LYS A 158 21.49 26.51 -0.38
CA LYS A 158 22.41 27.35 0.40
C LYS A 158 22.18 27.28 1.91
N SER A 159 20.98 26.90 2.32
CA SER A 159 20.64 26.80 3.73
C SER A 159 19.96 25.46 3.98
N PRO A 160 20.35 24.73 5.00
CA PRO A 160 19.67 23.49 5.39
C PRO A 160 18.19 23.75 5.59
N TYR A 161 17.38 22.88 4.99
CA TYR A 161 15.94 22.85 5.21
C TYR A 161 15.16 24.13 4.82
N ASN A 162 15.68 24.91 3.88
CA ASN A 162 14.98 26.09 3.36
C ASN A 162 13.98 25.74 2.26
N THR A 163 12.98 24.96 2.61
CA THR A 163 11.89 24.58 1.70
C THR A 163 10.54 24.67 2.41
N ASN A 164 9.45 24.67 1.63
CA ASN A 164 8.14 24.61 2.27
C ASN A 164 7.90 23.25 2.95
N MET A 165 7.15 23.25 4.04
CA MET A 165 6.98 22.06 4.88
C MET A 165 6.23 20.91 4.17
N ILE A 166 5.51 21.14 3.08
CA ILE A 166 4.85 20.09 2.29
C ILE A 166 5.90 19.34 1.45
N GLU A 167 6.82 20.07 0.84
CA GLU A 167 7.95 19.51 0.09
C GLU A 167 8.87 18.74 1.06
N PHE A 168 9.21 19.38 2.19
CA PHE A 168 10.03 18.77 3.23
C PHE A 168 9.45 17.45 3.73
N ARG A 169 8.17 17.41 4.10
CA ARG A 169 7.46 16.19 4.49
C ARG A 169 7.54 15.11 3.40
N THR A 170 7.43 15.53 2.13
CA THR A 170 7.52 14.60 0.99
C THR A 170 8.91 14.00 0.87
N GLY A 171 9.95 14.80 1.03
CA GLY A 171 11.34 14.37 1.09
C GLY A 171 11.64 13.49 2.28
N LEU A 172 11.22 13.89 3.48
CA LEU A 172 11.37 13.12 4.72
C LEU A 172 10.76 11.72 4.60
N ARG A 173 9.56 11.63 4.01
CA ARG A 173 8.92 10.34 3.74
C ARG A 173 9.76 9.47 2.80
N CYS A 174 10.26 10.02 1.70
CA CYS A 174 11.10 9.29 0.76
C CYS A 174 12.42 8.86 1.41
N LEU A 175 13.02 9.73 2.20
CA LEU A 175 14.24 9.45 2.97
C LEU A 175 14.01 8.32 3.99
N THR A 176 12.91 8.38 4.75
CA THR A 176 12.54 7.32 5.69
C THR A 176 12.31 5.99 4.98
N SER A 177 11.65 6.02 3.82
CA SER A 177 11.43 4.80 3.02
C SER A 177 12.75 4.21 2.52
N LEU A 178 13.73 5.04 2.20
CA LEU A 178 15.05 4.60 1.77
C LEU A 178 15.82 3.92 2.92
N PHE A 179 15.93 4.57 4.08
CA PHE A 179 16.69 4.03 5.21
C PHE A 179 16.02 2.83 5.89
N CYS A 180 14.69 2.85 6.00
CA CYS A 180 13.94 1.84 6.76
C CYS A 180 13.28 0.77 5.87
N LEU A 181 13.44 0.84 4.54
CA LEU A 181 12.79 -0.07 3.60
C LEU A 181 11.28 -0.13 3.79
N SER A 182 10.70 0.98 4.26
CA SER A 182 9.29 1.07 4.52
C SER A 182 8.50 1.31 3.24
N ARG A 183 7.31 0.72 3.18
CA ARG A 183 6.37 1.01 2.10
C ARG A 183 5.64 2.33 2.36
N CYS A 184 5.08 2.90 1.30
CA CYS A 184 4.24 4.09 1.41
C CYS A 184 3.13 3.97 2.46
N GLU A 185 2.50 2.80 2.54
CA GLU A 185 1.42 2.53 3.49
C GLU A 185 1.92 2.43 4.94
N ASP A 186 3.13 1.90 5.15
CA ASP A 186 3.72 1.79 6.48
C ASP A 186 3.95 3.20 7.07
N TYR A 187 4.51 4.11 6.25
CA TYR A 187 4.77 5.49 6.67
C TYR A 187 3.49 6.31 6.89
N ARG A 188 2.41 5.97 6.19
CA ARG A 188 1.14 6.69 6.32
C ARG A 188 0.53 6.60 7.72
N GLU A 189 0.72 5.47 8.37
CA GLU A 189 0.18 5.17 9.71
C GLU A 189 1.12 5.62 10.84
N LEU A 190 2.32 6.14 10.50
CA LEU A 190 3.33 6.53 11.46
C LEU A 190 2.93 7.82 12.18
N LYS A 191 2.92 7.78 13.52
CA LYS A 191 2.63 8.92 14.39
C LYS A 191 3.90 9.50 14.98
N ARG A 192 3.83 10.72 15.52
CA ARG A 192 4.96 11.38 16.20
C ARG A 192 5.54 10.50 17.32
N LYS A 193 4.70 9.90 18.16
CA LYS A 193 5.12 9.02 19.26
C LYS A 193 5.81 7.72 18.81
N ASP A 194 5.68 7.34 17.57
CA ASP A 194 6.32 6.15 17.02
C ASP A 194 7.77 6.41 16.59
N VAL A 195 8.23 7.68 16.66
CA VAL A 195 9.60 8.10 16.35
C VAL A 195 10.23 8.67 17.59
N ARG A 196 11.30 8.05 18.06
CA ARG A 196 12.06 8.45 19.25
C ARG A 196 13.51 8.70 18.88
N PHE A 197 14.13 9.60 19.61
CA PHE A 197 15.56 9.87 19.52
C PHE A 197 16.24 9.23 20.74
N GLU A 198 17.16 8.36 20.50
CA GLU A 198 17.91 7.65 21.54
C GLU A 198 19.41 7.79 21.26
N LEU A 199 20.13 8.53 22.12
CA LEU A 199 21.53 8.87 21.90
C LEU A 199 21.73 9.51 20.51
N ASN A 200 22.51 8.86 19.65
CA ASN A 200 22.76 9.29 18.27
C ASN A 200 21.97 8.47 17.24
N ASN A 201 20.78 8.01 17.60
CA ASN A 201 19.97 7.21 16.71
C ASN A 201 18.52 7.73 16.66
N VAL A 202 17.87 7.59 15.52
CA VAL A 202 16.41 7.65 15.42
C VAL A 202 15.85 6.23 15.44
N PHE A 203 14.95 6.00 16.39
CA PHE A 203 14.24 4.76 16.55
C PHE A 203 12.81 4.90 16.03
N ILE A 204 12.40 4.02 15.11
CA ILE A 204 11.08 4.07 14.50
C ILE A 204 10.34 2.77 14.79
N ASP A 205 9.20 2.89 15.47
CA ASP A 205 8.33 1.77 15.81
C ASP A 205 7.24 1.61 14.75
N TRP A 206 7.31 0.51 13.97
CA TRP A 206 6.37 0.23 12.90
C TRP A 206 5.22 -0.63 13.42
N ARG A 207 4.11 -0.01 13.76
CA ARG A 207 2.95 -0.71 14.31
C ARG A 207 2.26 -1.64 13.31
N LYS A 208 2.31 -1.33 12.01
CA LYS A 208 1.61 -2.08 10.96
C LYS A 208 2.47 -2.22 9.71
N LYS A 209 3.31 -3.24 9.64
CA LYS A 209 3.91 -3.65 8.35
C LYS A 209 3.08 -4.76 7.71
N LYS A 210 2.85 -4.70 6.40
CA LYS A 210 2.05 -5.65 5.61
C LYS A 210 2.49 -7.12 5.81
N ASN A 211 3.77 -7.35 6.08
CA ASN A 211 4.33 -8.69 6.30
C ASN A 211 4.28 -9.11 7.77
N ASN A 212 3.84 -8.23 8.68
CA ASN A 212 3.79 -8.50 10.10
C ASN A 212 2.35 -8.66 10.60
N GLN A 213 1.61 -9.59 9.99
CA GLN A 213 0.25 -9.91 10.42
C GLN A 213 0.21 -10.60 11.79
N LYS A 214 1.35 -11.08 12.30
CA LYS A 214 1.50 -11.79 13.58
C LYS A 214 1.87 -10.86 14.76
N SER A 215 1.64 -9.57 14.65
CA SER A 215 1.77 -8.60 15.76
C SER A 215 3.15 -8.49 16.43
N LYS A 216 4.22 -8.96 15.79
CA LYS A 216 5.58 -8.74 16.31
C LYS A 216 5.96 -7.28 16.07
N PRO A 217 6.42 -6.54 17.09
CA PRO A 217 6.93 -5.19 16.90
C PRO A 217 8.10 -5.24 15.91
N MET A 218 8.06 -4.38 14.91
CA MET A 218 9.17 -4.21 13.96
C MET A 218 9.70 -2.81 14.14
N ASN A 219 10.95 -2.73 14.52
CA ASN A 219 11.62 -1.47 14.78
C ASN A 219 12.71 -1.23 13.73
N SER A 220 12.96 0.02 13.42
CA SER A 220 14.11 0.44 12.64
C SER A 220 14.95 1.37 13.51
N LEU A 221 16.24 1.09 13.58
CA LEU A 221 17.24 1.94 14.22
C LEU A 221 18.11 2.54 13.13
N VAL A 222 18.14 3.86 13.02
CA VAL A 222 18.93 4.56 12.02
C VAL A 222 19.89 5.52 12.74
N PRO A 223 21.22 5.34 12.57
CA PRO A 223 22.20 6.20 13.22
C PRO A 223 22.16 7.62 12.66
N LYS A 224 22.49 8.58 13.51
CA LYS A 224 22.78 9.95 13.11
C LYS A 224 24.02 9.95 12.21
N LEU A 225 23.92 10.61 11.10
CA LEU A 225 25.03 10.83 10.18
C LEU A 225 25.52 12.27 10.39
N PRO A 226 26.62 12.50 11.15
CA PRO A 226 27.11 13.83 11.38
C PRO A 226 27.40 14.54 10.06
N ASP A 227 27.01 15.80 9.95
CA ASP A 227 27.25 16.69 8.82
C ASP A 227 26.74 16.20 7.45
N HIS A 228 25.96 15.13 7.46
CA HIS A 228 25.42 14.57 6.23
C HIS A 228 24.07 15.22 5.84
N PRO A 229 23.94 15.79 4.62
CA PRO A 229 22.73 16.51 4.22
C PRO A 229 21.46 15.63 4.18
N LEU A 230 21.61 14.31 4.00
CA LEU A 230 20.51 13.35 4.02
C LEU A 230 20.46 12.57 5.34
N CYS A 231 20.82 13.20 6.46
CA CYS A 231 20.71 12.60 7.78
C CYS A 231 19.24 12.49 8.19
N LEU A 232 18.74 11.27 8.35
CA LEU A 232 17.35 11.02 8.74
C LEU A 232 17.06 11.55 10.15
N PHE A 233 18.00 11.42 11.07
CA PHE A 233 17.91 11.94 12.43
C PHE A 233 17.65 13.46 12.40
N SER A 234 18.56 14.23 11.78
CA SER A 234 18.45 15.69 11.71
C SER A 234 17.20 16.16 10.94
N ALA A 235 16.80 15.40 9.91
CA ALA A 235 15.58 15.70 9.18
C ALA A 235 14.31 15.53 10.03
N PHE A 236 14.24 14.50 10.89
CA PHE A 236 13.12 14.35 11.82
C PHE A 236 13.15 15.40 12.92
N GLU A 237 14.32 15.71 13.50
CA GLU A 237 14.47 16.78 14.51
C GLU A 237 13.91 18.10 13.96
N TYR A 238 14.39 18.53 12.79
CA TYR A 238 13.93 19.74 12.16
C TYR A 238 12.43 19.73 11.88
N TYR A 239 11.91 18.63 11.35
CA TYR A 239 10.49 18.51 11.04
C TYR A 239 9.61 18.66 12.28
N PHE A 240 9.98 18.01 13.37
CA PHE A 240 9.23 18.08 14.63
C PHE A 240 9.33 19.44 15.31
N GLU A 241 10.52 20.06 15.28
CA GLU A 241 10.72 21.42 15.78
C GLU A 241 9.81 22.41 15.05
N LYS A 242 9.78 22.36 13.71
CA LYS A 242 9.00 23.31 12.90
C LYS A 242 7.49 23.06 12.96
N THR A 243 7.08 21.81 13.06
CA THR A 243 5.65 21.48 13.07
C THR A 243 5.04 21.45 14.45
N GLN A 244 5.84 21.28 15.50
CA GLN A 244 5.40 21.16 16.90
C GLN A 244 4.26 20.13 17.07
N MET A 245 4.42 18.97 16.42
CA MET A 245 3.44 17.89 16.43
C MET A 245 3.23 17.31 17.82
N SER A 246 1.98 17.05 18.18
CA SER A 246 1.64 16.22 19.33
C SER A 246 1.86 14.73 19.03
N ASP A 247 2.04 13.92 20.07
CA ASP A 247 2.38 12.50 19.98
C ASP A 247 1.39 11.67 19.16
N ASP A 248 0.11 12.01 19.17
CA ASP A 248 -0.92 11.28 18.44
C ASP A 248 -1.13 11.74 16.99
N GLN A 249 -0.44 12.79 16.57
CA GLN A 249 -0.53 13.27 15.19
C GLN A 249 0.26 12.40 14.23
N PHE A 250 -0.29 12.23 13.02
CA PHE A 250 0.40 11.53 11.95
C PHE A 250 1.53 12.37 11.39
N ILE A 251 2.72 11.78 11.25
CA ILE A 251 3.86 12.45 10.61
C ILE A 251 3.52 12.88 9.19
N ASN A 252 2.75 12.05 8.49
CA ASN A 252 2.27 12.32 7.14
C ASN A 252 0.87 12.99 7.15
N CYS A 253 0.67 14.02 7.98
CA CYS A 253 -0.60 14.74 8.08
C CYS A 253 -0.74 15.83 7.02
N LYS A 254 -1.94 16.40 6.90
CA LYS A 254 -2.13 17.67 6.18
C LYS A 254 -1.39 18.77 6.93
N LEU A 255 -0.71 19.62 6.19
CA LEU A 255 -0.05 20.80 6.74
C LEU A 255 -0.75 22.06 6.21
N SER A 256 -0.91 23.06 7.07
CA SER A 256 -1.32 24.39 6.65
C SER A 256 -0.20 25.08 5.84
N LYS A 257 -0.50 26.21 5.23
CA LYS A 257 0.53 27.03 4.56
C LYS A 257 1.66 27.49 5.49
N TYR A 258 1.42 27.51 6.78
CA TYR A 258 2.40 27.86 7.82
C TYR A 258 3.09 26.63 8.45
N GLY A 259 2.92 25.45 7.88
CA GLY A 259 3.52 24.22 8.40
C GLY A 259 2.80 23.58 9.60
N LYS A 260 1.69 24.16 10.08
CA LYS A 260 0.96 23.59 11.22
C LYS A 260 0.26 22.28 10.84
N PRO A 261 0.41 21.21 11.65
CA PRO A 261 -0.15 19.91 11.36
C PRO A 261 -1.66 19.86 11.61
N GLY A 262 -2.39 19.24 10.68
CA GLY A 262 -3.81 18.93 10.82
C GLY A 262 -4.05 17.60 11.51
N LYS A 263 -5.32 17.33 11.86
CA LYS A 263 -5.72 16.13 12.61
C LYS A 263 -5.59 14.81 11.84
N GLY A 264 -5.62 14.80 10.52
CA GLY A 264 -5.66 13.57 9.73
C GLY A 264 -4.44 13.37 8.84
N GLY A 265 -4.09 12.12 8.58
CA GLY A 265 -3.10 11.75 7.58
C GLY A 265 -3.54 12.13 6.16
N ILE A 266 -2.58 12.37 5.27
CA ILE A 266 -2.90 12.62 3.86
C ILE A 266 -3.20 11.32 3.13
N SER A 267 -4.06 11.42 2.12
CA SER A 267 -4.43 10.26 1.31
C SER A 267 -3.26 9.80 0.41
N ARG A 268 -3.31 8.53 -0.02
CA ARG A 268 -2.32 7.99 -0.95
C ARG A 268 -2.25 8.78 -2.27
N PRO A 269 -3.36 9.17 -2.91
CA PRO A 269 -3.31 10.02 -4.10
C PRO A 269 -2.62 11.35 -3.85
N THR A 270 -2.88 12.01 -2.71
CA THR A 270 -2.22 13.27 -2.35
C THR A 270 -0.70 13.11 -2.17
N CYS A 271 -0.29 12.03 -1.49
CA CYS A 271 1.13 11.70 -1.37
C CYS A 271 1.81 11.56 -2.74
N TYR A 272 1.12 10.86 -3.64
CA TYR A 272 1.61 10.59 -4.97
C TYR A 272 1.69 11.86 -5.82
N SER A 273 0.66 12.69 -5.76
CA SER A 273 0.63 13.99 -6.44
C SER A 273 1.78 14.90 -6.01
N ASN A 274 2.11 14.93 -4.70
CA ASN A 274 3.24 15.74 -4.21
C ASN A 274 4.59 15.26 -4.78
N ILE A 275 4.79 13.93 -4.86
CA ILE A 275 6.01 13.37 -5.47
C ILE A 275 6.08 13.72 -6.96
N LEU A 276 4.97 13.52 -7.69
CA LEU A 276 4.92 13.82 -9.12
C LEU A 276 5.18 15.29 -9.42
N SER A 277 4.66 16.20 -8.60
CA SER A 277 4.90 17.64 -8.75
C SER A 277 6.40 17.96 -8.66
N LEU A 278 7.10 17.42 -7.66
CA LEU A 278 8.54 17.60 -7.51
C LEU A 278 9.34 16.93 -8.65
N CYS A 279 8.95 15.76 -9.08
CA CYS A 279 9.59 15.08 -10.22
C CYS A 279 9.46 15.92 -11.49
N LYS A 280 8.27 16.47 -11.75
CA LYS A 280 8.02 17.33 -12.92
C LYS A 280 8.89 18.59 -12.87
N GLU A 281 8.99 19.25 -11.73
CA GLU A 281 9.85 20.42 -11.53
C GLU A 281 11.32 20.12 -11.82
N LEU A 282 11.78 18.94 -11.40
CA LEU A 282 13.16 18.49 -11.57
C LEU A 282 13.45 17.90 -12.95
N LYS A 283 12.46 17.81 -13.84
CA LYS A 283 12.53 17.10 -15.12
C LYS A 283 12.98 15.63 -14.95
N ILE A 284 12.59 15.03 -13.85
CA ILE A 284 12.75 13.61 -13.60
C ILE A 284 11.49 12.93 -14.14
N ASP A 285 11.65 11.99 -15.08
CA ASP A 285 10.53 11.25 -15.62
C ASP A 285 9.76 10.59 -14.47
N PRO A 286 8.46 10.89 -14.30
CA PRO A 286 7.69 10.31 -13.22
C PRO A 286 7.60 8.82 -13.44
N ILE A 287 8.49 8.10 -12.78
CA ILE A 287 8.43 6.65 -12.77
C ILE A 287 7.09 6.29 -12.17
N THR A 288 6.29 5.69 -13.02
CA THR A 288 4.96 5.16 -12.76
C THR A 288 4.81 4.61 -11.34
N GLU A 289 3.58 4.35 -10.91
CA GLU A 289 3.11 3.76 -9.63
C GLU A 289 4.08 2.80 -8.88
N LYS A 290 5.09 2.30 -9.58
CA LYS A 290 6.17 1.46 -9.06
C LYS A 290 7.27 2.22 -8.31
N MET A 291 7.40 3.55 -8.44
CA MET A 291 8.43 4.30 -7.72
C MET A 291 8.26 4.19 -6.20
N CYS A 292 7.03 4.36 -5.71
CA CYS A 292 6.72 4.15 -4.29
C CYS A 292 6.71 2.67 -3.88
N LYS A 293 6.48 1.75 -4.82
CA LYS A 293 6.56 0.30 -4.57
C LYS A 293 7.99 -0.22 -4.65
N SER A 294 8.83 0.33 -5.52
CA SER A 294 10.21 -0.15 -5.70
C SER A 294 11.17 0.36 -4.64
N LEU A 295 10.94 1.54 -4.06
CA LEU A 295 11.70 1.97 -2.89
C LEU A 295 11.50 1.04 -1.68
N GLY A 296 10.40 0.30 -1.62
CA GLY A 296 10.09 -0.61 -0.50
C GLY A 296 10.14 -2.11 -0.77
N THR A 297 10.33 -2.60 -2.00
CA THR A 297 10.11 -4.04 -2.27
C THR A 297 11.21 -4.81 -3.00
N ARG A 298 12.27 -4.18 -3.51
CA ARG A 298 13.29 -4.88 -4.30
C ARG A 298 14.75 -4.63 -3.89
N TYR A 299 14.99 -4.00 -2.76
CA TYR A 299 16.34 -3.64 -2.35
C TYR A 299 16.98 -4.58 -1.32
N ASN A 300 16.52 -5.84 -1.20
CA ASN A 300 17.15 -6.80 -0.29
C ASN A 300 18.61 -7.15 -0.64
N SER A 301 19.06 -6.93 -1.87
CA SER A 301 20.46 -7.18 -2.27
C SER A 301 21.25 -5.91 -2.57
N THR A 302 20.60 -4.78 -2.81
CA THR A 302 21.27 -3.54 -3.23
C THR A 302 21.47 -2.54 -2.08
N ILE A 303 20.83 -2.77 -0.92
CA ILE A 303 20.87 -1.83 0.21
C ILE A 303 22.17 -1.89 0.97
N PHE A 304 22.79 -3.05 1.08
CA PHE A 304 24.17 -3.11 1.57
C PHE A 304 25.07 -2.23 0.69
N ASN A 305 24.84 -2.20 -0.62
CA ASN A 305 25.53 -1.31 -1.54
C ASN A 305 25.09 0.15 -1.42
N CYS A 306 23.80 0.47 -1.13
CA CYS A 306 23.39 1.87 -0.92
C CYS A 306 23.94 2.49 0.37
N ILE A 307 24.04 1.73 1.47
CA ILE A 307 24.71 2.20 2.68
C ILE A 307 26.22 2.33 2.43
N PHE A 308 26.81 1.40 1.68
CA PHE A 308 28.20 1.49 1.22
C PHE A 308 28.40 2.61 0.18
N MET A 309 27.45 2.80 -0.76
CA MET A 309 27.49 3.89 -1.74
C MET A 309 27.22 5.27 -1.11
N ILE A 310 26.40 5.36 -0.06
CA ILE A 310 26.30 6.59 0.75
C ILE A 310 27.65 6.92 1.38
N LYS A 311 28.47 5.93 1.77
CA LYS A 311 29.84 6.13 2.23
C LYS A 311 30.83 6.48 1.12
N SER A 312 30.60 6.05 -0.12
CA SER A 312 31.46 6.32 -1.27
C SER A 312 31.11 7.60 -2.06
N LEU A 313 30.03 8.28 -1.66
CA LEU A 313 29.62 9.56 -2.24
C LEU A 313 30.24 10.78 -1.52
N PHE A 314 31.24 10.53 -0.64
CA PHE A 314 32.01 11.57 0.10
C PHE A 314 33.50 11.33 0.05
#